data_fe7799553c09c9d0a83e26a111d0fe60
#
_entry.id   fe7799553c09c9d0a83e26a111d0fe60
#
_cell.length_a   1.000
_cell.length_b   1.000
_cell.length_c   1.000
_cell.angle_alpha   90.00
_cell.angle_beta   90.00
_cell.angle_gamma   90.00
#
_symmetry.space_group_name_H-M   'P 1'
#
loop_
_entity.id
_entity.type
_entity.pdbx_description
1 polymer ?
#
loop_
_entity_poly.entity_id
_entity_poly.type
_entity_poly.pdbx_seq_one_letter_code
_entity_poly.pdbx_strand_id
1 'polypeptide(L)'
;MSQQDPAYPESEERAQEKLQLIDTLKAPVIQMGRDLGYEVVENHDLGAGPVHVAWVFKPGSESLPDMRIGFICLTEFSSSSINEGIARAMLNLVDKLVFVVPTEKMTGQVKDAIESMPDKSILQLRKYVTVLTPSTLVSKTGVQGSRERRSAQTGEAI
;
A
#
# COMPACT_ATOMS: atom_id res chain seq x y z
N MET A 1 -2.61 7.29 41.24
CA MET A 1 -3.94 7.01 40.70
C MET A 1 -4.34 7.91 39.56
N SER A 2 -4.22 9.22 39.74
CA SER A 2 -4.46 10.19 38.68
C SER A 2 -3.46 10.11 37.56
N GLN A 3 -2.37 9.39 37.73
CA GLN A 3 -1.32 9.26 36.73
C GLN A 3 -1.75 8.44 35.52
N GLN A 4 -2.75 7.60 35.66
CA GLN A 4 -3.26 6.81 34.54
C GLN A 4 -4.21 7.61 33.66
N ASP A 5 -4.90 8.58 34.23
CA ASP A 5 -5.92 9.34 33.53
C ASP A 5 -5.37 10.19 32.37
N PRO A 6 -4.21 10.87 32.52
CA PRO A 6 -3.65 11.61 31.38
C PRO A 6 -3.12 10.73 30.26
N ALA A 7 -2.73 9.49 30.57
CA ALA A 7 -2.20 8.58 29.55
C ALA A 7 -3.29 8.00 28.66
N TYR A 8 -4.48 7.77 29.19
CA TYR A 8 -5.61 7.21 28.46
C TYR A 8 -6.10 8.10 27.32
N PRO A 9 -6.38 9.40 27.57
CA PRO A 9 -6.79 10.29 26.48
C PRO A 9 -5.73 10.40 25.38
N GLU A 10 -4.46 10.46 25.76
CA GLU A 10 -3.36 10.51 24.78
C GLU A 10 -3.33 9.24 23.91
N SER A 11 -3.55 8.06 24.50
CA SER A 11 -3.59 6.81 23.76
C SER A 11 -4.76 6.74 22.80
N GLU A 12 -5.93 7.24 23.21
CA GLU A 12 -7.11 7.31 22.35
C GLU A 12 -6.90 8.31 21.21
N GLU A 13 -6.34 9.47 21.52
CA GLU A 13 -6.02 10.47 20.50
C GLU A 13 -5.03 9.94 19.49
N ARG A 14 -3.98 9.25 19.94
CA ARG A 14 -3.01 8.62 19.05
C ARG A 14 -3.64 7.55 18.17
N ALA A 15 -4.52 6.75 18.74
CA ALA A 15 -5.25 5.73 17.98
C ALA A 15 -6.12 6.38 16.91
N GLN A 16 -6.82 7.46 17.24
CA GLN A 16 -7.63 8.22 16.29
C GLN A 16 -6.77 8.88 15.22
N GLU A 17 -5.65 9.48 15.61
CA GLU A 17 -4.71 10.07 14.66
C GLU A 17 -4.17 9.05 13.68
N LYS A 18 -3.83 7.85 14.16
CA LYS A 18 -3.38 6.74 13.30
C LYS A 18 -4.47 6.32 12.32
N LEU A 19 -5.71 6.18 12.78
CA LEU A 19 -6.83 5.83 11.91
C LEU A 19 -7.07 6.91 10.86
N GLN A 20 -7.00 8.17 11.24
CA GLN A 20 -7.15 9.29 10.31
C GLN A 20 -6.02 9.29 9.28
N LEU A 21 -4.78 9.03 9.71
CA LEU A 21 -3.65 8.95 8.81
C LEU A 21 -3.79 7.76 7.85
N ILE A 22 -4.24 6.62 8.33
CA ILE A 22 -4.52 5.47 7.47
C ILE A 22 -5.57 5.84 6.42
N ASP A 23 -6.65 6.49 6.81
CA ASP A 23 -7.68 6.93 5.88
C ASP A 23 -7.12 7.91 4.84
N THR A 24 -6.27 8.83 5.28
CA THR A 24 -5.59 9.78 4.40
C THR A 24 -4.70 9.07 3.39
N LEU A 25 -3.97 8.04 3.83
CA LEU A 25 -3.11 7.25 2.96
C LEU A 25 -3.90 6.34 2.01
N LYS A 26 -5.03 5.82 2.45
CA LYS A 26 -5.91 4.96 1.64
C LYS A 26 -6.61 5.70 0.52
N ALA A 27 -7.03 6.93 0.75
CA ALA A 27 -7.88 7.67 -0.17
C ALA A 27 -7.31 7.74 -1.60
N PRO A 28 -6.05 8.15 -1.81
CA PRO A 28 -5.50 8.18 -3.17
C PRO A 28 -5.34 6.78 -3.78
N VAL A 29 -5.08 5.77 -2.95
CA VAL A 29 -4.96 4.38 -3.42
C VAL A 29 -6.30 3.88 -3.96
N ILE A 30 -7.38 4.13 -3.24
CA ILE A 30 -8.74 3.75 -3.63
C ILE A 30 -9.12 4.45 -4.94
N GLN A 31 -8.92 5.75 -4.99
CA GLN A 31 -9.28 6.55 -6.16
C GLN A 31 -8.48 6.11 -7.39
N MET A 32 -7.19 5.91 -7.23
CA MET A 32 -6.32 5.50 -8.31
C MET A 32 -6.70 4.12 -8.86
N GLY A 33 -7.01 3.18 -7.99
CA GLY A 33 -7.45 1.86 -8.40
C GLY A 33 -8.73 1.90 -9.24
N ARG A 34 -9.68 2.72 -8.83
CA ARG A 34 -10.92 2.94 -9.57
C ARG A 34 -10.65 3.59 -10.92
N ASP A 35 -9.82 4.61 -10.94
CA ASP A 35 -9.48 5.33 -12.18
C ASP A 35 -8.77 4.43 -13.18
N LEU A 36 -7.97 3.48 -12.71
CA LEU A 36 -7.29 2.51 -13.56
C LEU A 36 -8.19 1.33 -13.97
N GLY A 37 -9.40 1.25 -13.45
CA GLY A 37 -10.35 0.22 -13.82
C GLY A 37 -10.24 -1.07 -13.02
N TYR A 38 -9.50 -1.06 -11.91
CA TYR A 38 -9.44 -2.23 -11.03
C TYR A 38 -10.68 -2.30 -10.14
N GLU A 39 -11.03 -3.52 -9.73
CA GLU A 39 -11.93 -3.71 -8.61
C GLU A 39 -11.16 -3.36 -7.34
N VAL A 40 -11.68 -2.44 -6.54
CA VAL A 40 -11.04 -1.97 -5.31
C VAL A 40 -11.79 -2.58 -4.12
N VAL A 41 -11.04 -3.31 -3.30
CA VAL A 41 -11.57 -3.91 -2.08
C VAL A 41 -10.88 -3.27 -0.88
N GLU A 42 -11.66 -2.65 -0.01
CA GLU A 42 -11.13 -2.10 1.25
C GLU A 42 -11.13 -3.19 2.32
N ASN A 43 -10.07 -3.21 3.12
CA ASN A 43 -9.92 -4.16 4.22
C ASN A 43 -10.09 -5.61 3.76
N HIS A 44 -9.34 -5.98 2.73
CA HIS A 44 -9.32 -7.35 2.22
C HIS A 44 -8.71 -8.28 3.26
N ASP A 45 -9.51 -9.22 3.76
CA ASP A 45 -9.11 -10.07 4.88
C ASP A 45 -9.64 -11.50 4.69
N LEU A 46 -8.73 -12.45 4.55
CA LEU A 46 -9.04 -13.88 4.46
C LEU A 46 -8.83 -14.61 5.80
N GLY A 47 -8.69 -13.87 6.92
CA GLY A 47 -8.57 -14.43 8.25
C GLY A 47 -7.27 -14.09 8.99
N ALA A 48 -6.32 -13.45 8.33
CA ALA A 48 -5.01 -13.15 8.91
C ALA A 48 -4.84 -11.68 9.33
N GLY A 49 -5.89 -10.91 9.27
CA GLY A 49 -5.86 -9.45 9.43
C GLY A 49 -5.92 -8.77 8.07
N PRO A 50 -6.49 -7.58 7.99
CA PRO A 50 -6.77 -6.97 6.69
C PRO A 50 -5.54 -6.37 6.02
N VAL A 51 -5.51 -6.47 4.70
CA VAL A 51 -4.77 -5.57 3.83
C VAL A 51 -5.65 -4.34 3.66
N HIS A 52 -5.13 -3.14 3.86
CA HIS A 52 -5.97 -1.93 3.89
C HIS A 52 -6.73 -1.70 2.59
N VAL A 53 -6.09 -1.92 1.44
CA VAL A 53 -6.72 -1.82 0.13
C VAL A 53 -6.16 -2.93 -0.76
N ALA A 54 -7.01 -3.54 -1.57
CA ALA A 54 -6.57 -4.46 -2.62
C ALA A 54 -7.13 -4.00 -3.95
N TRP A 55 -6.29 -3.96 -4.98
CA TRP A 55 -6.71 -3.82 -6.36
C TRP A 55 -6.78 -5.21 -6.97
N VAL A 56 -7.93 -5.58 -7.46
CA VAL A 56 -8.13 -6.90 -8.05
C VAL A 56 -8.27 -6.74 -9.56
N PHE A 57 -7.39 -7.40 -10.27
CA PHE A 57 -7.45 -7.49 -11.71
C PHE A 57 -7.99 -8.86 -12.10
N LYS A 58 -9.11 -8.87 -12.83
CA LYS A 58 -9.72 -10.09 -13.31
C LYS A 58 -9.39 -10.23 -14.79
N PRO A 59 -8.56 -11.22 -15.17
CA PRO A 59 -8.29 -11.44 -16.59
C PRO A 59 -9.58 -11.93 -17.28
N GLY A 60 -9.72 -11.63 -18.57
CA GLY A 60 -10.90 -12.00 -19.34
C GLY A 60 -11.08 -13.49 -19.58
N SER A 61 -10.19 -14.34 -19.08
CA SER A 61 -10.23 -15.78 -19.22
C SER A 61 -10.46 -16.44 -17.87
N GLU A 62 -11.43 -17.34 -17.78
CA GLU A 62 -11.70 -18.10 -16.56
C GLU A 62 -10.56 -19.05 -16.17
N SER A 63 -9.68 -19.38 -17.11
CA SER A 63 -8.53 -20.25 -16.84
C SER A 63 -7.39 -19.55 -16.10
N LEU A 64 -7.41 -18.22 -16.02
CA LEU A 64 -6.37 -17.44 -15.33
C LEU A 64 -6.89 -16.97 -13.98
N PRO A 65 -6.07 -17.06 -12.93
CA PRO A 65 -6.47 -16.57 -11.60
C PRO A 65 -6.50 -15.04 -11.58
N ASP A 66 -7.31 -14.51 -10.66
CA ASP A 66 -7.29 -13.08 -10.36
C ASP A 66 -5.93 -12.66 -9.83
N MET A 67 -5.49 -11.48 -10.20
CA MET A 67 -4.28 -10.87 -9.66
C MET A 67 -4.65 -9.80 -8.65
N ARG A 68 -3.96 -9.79 -7.52
CA ARG A 68 -4.22 -8.84 -6.43
C ARG A 68 -2.97 -8.06 -6.09
N ILE A 69 -3.10 -6.74 -6.06
CA ILE A 69 -2.08 -5.85 -5.52
C ILE A 69 -2.60 -5.35 -4.18
N GLY A 70 -1.89 -5.68 -3.11
CA GLY A 70 -2.28 -5.28 -1.77
C GLY A 70 -1.54 -4.03 -1.32
N PHE A 71 -2.24 -3.15 -0.63
CA PHE A 71 -1.70 -1.90 -0.09
C PHE A 71 -1.87 -1.92 1.42
N ILE A 72 -0.76 -1.75 2.13
CA ILE A 72 -0.76 -1.62 3.58
C ILE A 72 -0.21 -0.25 3.92
N CYS A 73 -0.99 0.52 4.66
CA CYS A 73 -0.62 1.86 5.08
C CYS A 73 0.14 1.78 6.39
N LEU A 74 1.39 2.24 6.39
CA LEU A 74 2.22 2.29 7.60
C LEU A 74 2.22 3.71 8.14
N THR A 75 1.79 3.88 9.37
CA THR A 75 1.75 5.18 10.02
C THR A 75 3.04 5.51 10.75
N GLU A 76 3.81 4.48 11.09
CA GLU A 76 5.10 4.64 11.76
C GLU A 76 6.04 3.52 11.31
N PHE A 77 7.34 3.79 11.41
CA PHE A 77 8.36 2.82 11.05
C PHE A 77 8.66 1.89 12.22
N SER A 78 8.52 0.58 11.99
CA SER A 78 9.02 -0.45 12.90
C SER A 78 9.24 -1.74 12.12
N SER A 79 10.25 -2.51 12.53
CA SER A 79 10.52 -3.81 11.90
C SER A 79 9.35 -4.77 12.05
N SER A 80 8.68 -4.75 13.20
CA SER A 80 7.52 -5.61 13.44
C SER A 80 6.35 -5.27 12.54
N SER A 81 6.09 -3.99 12.29
CA SER A 81 5.03 -3.57 11.37
C SER A 81 5.30 -4.03 9.95
N ILE A 82 6.55 -3.97 9.52
CA ILE A 82 6.95 -4.42 8.19
C ILE A 82 6.77 -5.92 8.05
N ASN A 83 7.27 -6.69 9.00
CA ASN A 83 7.15 -8.16 9.00
C ASN A 83 5.69 -8.59 9.05
N GLU A 84 4.91 -7.96 9.90
CA GLU A 84 3.48 -8.22 10.01
C GLU A 84 2.75 -7.91 8.71
N GLY A 85 3.07 -6.78 8.08
CA GLY A 85 2.49 -6.39 6.80
C GLY A 85 2.79 -7.40 5.69
N ILE A 86 4.03 -7.86 5.59
CA ILE A 86 4.42 -8.87 4.61
C ILE A 86 3.65 -10.18 4.85
N ALA A 87 3.57 -10.62 6.10
CA ALA A 87 2.84 -11.84 6.45
C ALA A 87 1.35 -11.73 6.11
N ARG A 88 0.73 -10.60 6.43
CA ARG A 88 -0.69 -10.36 6.08
C ARG A 88 -0.92 -10.41 4.59
N ALA A 89 -0.04 -9.79 3.82
CA ALA A 89 -0.17 -9.78 2.37
C ALA A 89 -0.07 -11.20 1.80
N MET A 90 0.89 -11.97 2.26
CA MET A 90 1.05 -13.36 1.80
C MET A 90 -0.15 -14.23 2.17
N LEU A 91 -0.63 -14.11 3.41
CA LEU A 91 -1.76 -14.90 3.91
C LEU A 91 -3.08 -14.48 3.27
N ASN A 92 -3.18 -13.27 2.76
CA ASN A 92 -4.35 -12.78 2.02
C ASN A 92 -4.22 -12.99 0.50
N LEU A 93 -3.25 -13.78 0.07
CA LEU A 93 -3.05 -14.17 -1.34
C LEU A 93 -2.84 -12.97 -2.27
N VAL A 94 -2.09 -12.00 -1.78
CA VAL A 94 -1.73 -10.82 -2.55
C VAL A 94 -0.49 -11.15 -3.39
N ASP A 95 -0.55 -10.86 -4.67
CA ASP A 95 0.54 -11.15 -5.62
C ASP A 95 1.65 -10.13 -5.55
N LYS A 96 1.34 -8.91 -5.14
CA LYS A 96 2.30 -7.83 -4.96
C LYS A 96 1.86 -6.94 -3.81
N LEU A 97 2.80 -6.56 -2.96
CA LEU A 97 2.54 -5.70 -1.81
C LEU A 97 3.14 -4.32 -2.01
N VAL A 98 2.35 -3.30 -1.74
CA VAL A 98 2.80 -1.91 -1.70
C VAL A 98 2.60 -1.38 -0.29
N PHE A 99 3.67 -0.95 0.35
CA PHE A 99 3.58 -0.17 1.57
C PHE A 99 3.39 1.30 1.21
N VAL A 100 2.33 1.89 1.72
CA VAL A 100 2.04 3.31 1.55
C VAL A 100 2.46 4.02 2.84
N VAL A 101 3.40 4.94 2.72
CA VAL A 101 3.98 5.62 3.87
C VAL A 101 3.81 7.13 3.74
N PRO A 102 3.76 7.87 4.86
CA PRO A 102 3.46 9.30 4.81
C PRO A 102 4.59 10.20 4.32
N THR A 103 5.84 9.75 4.42
CA THR A 103 7.01 10.60 4.09
C THR A 103 8.06 9.85 3.27
N GLU A 104 8.82 10.60 2.49
CA GLU A 104 9.95 10.06 1.73
C GLU A 104 11.04 9.48 2.63
N LYS A 105 11.25 10.08 3.81
CA LYS A 105 12.18 9.55 4.80
C LYS A 105 11.78 8.14 5.21
N MET A 106 10.52 7.92 5.47
CA MET A 106 10.01 6.62 5.87
C MET A 106 10.12 5.61 4.72
N THR A 107 9.97 6.05 3.48
CA THR A 107 10.21 5.20 2.30
C THR A 107 11.62 4.60 2.36
N GLY A 108 12.62 5.43 2.59
CA GLY A 108 14.02 4.98 2.72
C GLY A 108 14.21 4.02 3.89
N GLN A 109 13.62 4.33 5.03
CA GLN A 109 13.72 3.49 6.23
C GLN A 109 13.13 2.10 5.98
N VAL A 110 11.97 2.02 5.34
CA VAL A 110 11.31 0.74 5.06
C VAL A 110 12.09 -0.06 4.03
N LYS A 111 12.57 0.59 2.96
CA LYS A 111 13.40 -0.08 1.95
C LYS A 111 14.68 -0.66 2.56
N ASP A 112 15.36 0.12 3.39
CA ASP A 112 16.58 -0.33 4.07
C ASP A 112 16.32 -1.51 4.99
N ALA A 113 15.20 -1.47 5.71
CA ALA A 113 14.81 -2.57 6.59
C ALA A 113 14.56 -3.86 5.80
N ILE A 114 13.91 -3.77 4.65
CA ILE A 114 13.66 -4.92 3.78
C ILE A 114 14.98 -5.47 3.22
N GLU A 115 15.86 -4.60 2.78
CA GLU A 115 17.17 -4.98 2.24
C GLU A 115 18.09 -5.59 3.30
N SER A 116 17.88 -5.25 4.56
CA SER A 116 18.69 -5.76 5.69
C SER A 116 18.20 -7.09 6.23
N MET A 117 17.11 -7.62 5.72
CA MET A 117 16.60 -8.91 6.17
C MET A 117 17.57 -10.03 5.78
N PRO A 118 17.94 -10.91 6.74
CA PRO A 118 18.98 -11.93 6.50
C PRO A 118 18.46 -13.15 5.73
N ASP A 119 17.32 -13.08 5.10
CA ASP A 119 16.73 -14.22 4.41
C ASP A 119 17.26 -14.30 2.97
N LYS A 120 17.47 -15.53 2.51
CA LYS A 120 17.86 -15.79 1.12
C LYS A 120 16.80 -15.40 0.10
N SER A 121 15.57 -15.24 0.55
CA SER A 121 14.46 -14.81 -0.32
C SER A 121 14.39 -13.31 -0.53
N ILE A 122 15.38 -12.55 -0.10
CA ILE A 122 15.36 -11.09 -0.18
C ILE A 122 15.20 -10.57 -1.62
N LEU A 123 15.73 -11.26 -2.61
CA LEU A 123 15.55 -10.90 -4.02
C LEU A 123 14.09 -11.01 -4.44
N GLN A 124 13.39 -12.03 -3.94
CA GLN A 124 11.97 -12.20 -4.17
C GLN A 124 11.16 -11.14 -3.44
N LEU A 125 11.56 -10.79 -2.20
CA LEU A 125 10.92 -9.72 -1.45
C LEU A 125 11.05 -8.37 -2.16
N ARG A 126 12.22 -8.06 -2.75
CA ARG A 126 12.39 -6.83 -3.51
C ARG A 126 11.45 -6.75 -4.71
N LYS A 127 11.16 -7.87 -5.34
CA LYS A 127 10.20 -7.93 -6.43
C LYS A 127 8.76 -7.89 -5.93
N TYR A 128 8.52 -8.48 -4.77
CA TYR A 128 7.20 -8.58 -4.17
C TYR A 128 6.75 -7.27 -3.53
N VAL A 129 7.65 -6.54 -2.90
CA VAL A 129 7.33 -5.37 -2.08
C VAL A 129 7.80 -4.08 -2.74
N THR A 130 6.92 -3.12 -2.81
CA THR A 130 7.21 -1.74 -3.24
C THR A 130 6.83 -0.80 -2.10
N VAL A 131 7.56 0.30 -1.95
CA VAL A 131 7.29 1.31 -0.92
C VAL A 131 7.09 2.65 -1.60
N LEU A 132 5.96 3.28 -1.35
CA LEU A 132 5.58 4.53 -2.01
C LEU A 132 4.94 5.50 -1.01
N THR A 133 5.09 6.80 -1.27
CA THR A 133 4.22 7.81 -0.66
C THR A 133 3.02 8.04 -1.56
N PRO A 134 1.94 8.65 -1.06
CA PRO A 134 0.80 8.99 -1.91
C PRO A 134 1.16 9.87 -3.10
N SER A 135 2.06 10.83 -2.91
CA SER A 135 2.49 11.69 -4.02
C SER A 135 3.28 10.92 -5.07
N THR A 136 4.13 9.98 -4.66
CA THR A 136 4.86 9.11 -5.59
C THR A 136 3.91 8.19 -6.34
N LEU A 137 2.91 7.65 -5.66
CA LEU A 137 1.88 6.82 -6.30
C LEU A 137 1.17 7.60 -7.40
N VAL A 138 0.73 8.81 -7.11
CA VAL A 138 0.05 9.68 -8.07
C VAL A 138 0.97 10.01 -9.24
N SER A 139 2.23 10.35 -8.99
CA SER A 139 3.16 10.70 -10.07
C SER A 139 3.48 9.50 -10.95
N LYS A 140 3.63 8.31 -10.39
CA LYS A 140 3.93 7.11 -11.18
C LYS A 140 2.75 6.61 -12.02
N THR A 141 1.54 6.68 -11.49
CA THR A 141 0.37 6.13 -12.17
C THR A 141 -0.45 7.19 -12.87
N GLY A 142 -0.75 8.31 -12.18
CA GLY A 142 -1.58 9.37 -12.73
C GLY A 142 -0.88 10.19 -13.80
N VAL A 143 0.34 10.66 -13.52
CA VAL A 143 1.11 11.48 -14.46
C VAL A 143 1.50 10.65 -15.69
N GLN A 144 1.92 9.42 -15.48
CA GLN A 144 2.29 8.54 -16.59
C GLN A 144 1.07 8.23 -17.47
N GLY A 145 -0.07 7.95 -16.88
CA GLY A 145 -1.32 7.79 -17.61
C GLY A 145 -1.69 9.03 -18.41
N SER A 146 -1.52 10.21 -17.82
CA SER A 146 -1.75 11.49 -18.50
C SER A 146 -0.76 11.69 -19.63
N ARG A 147 0.50 11.33 -19.47
CA ARG A 147 1.49 11.43 -20.55
C ARG A 147 1.16 10.50 -21.71
N GLU A 148 0.75 9.30 -21.43
CA GLU A 148 0.32 8.37 -22.46
C GLU A 148 -0.86 8.90 -23.24
N ARG A 149 -1.86 9.46 -22.57
CA ARG A 149 -3.00 10.11 -23.22
C ARG A 149 -2.56 11.30 -24.07
N ARG A 150 -1.68 12.13 -23.53
CA ARG A 150 -1.16 13.29 -24.28
C ARG A 150 -0.36 12.85 -25.50
N SER A 151 0.45 11.82 -25.36
CA SER A 151 1.22 11.28 -26.48
C SER A 151 0.31 10.75 -27.57
N ALA A 152 -0.76 10.04 -27.21
CA ALA A 152 -1.75 9.58 -28.15
C ALA A 152 -2.44 10.73 -28.87
N GLN A 153 -2.86 11.77 -28.13
CA GLN A 153 -3.49 12.96 -28.69
C GLN A 153 -2.54 13.73 -29.60
N THR A 154 -1.29 13.87 -29.19
CA THR A 154 -0.27 14.54 -29.98
C THR A 154 0.00 13.77 -31.27
N GLY A 155 0.05 12.45 -31.19
CA GLY A 155 0.19 11.61 -32.37
C GLY A 155 -0.96 11.76 -33.34
N GLU A 156 -2.15 11.93 -32.85
CA GLU A 156 -3.32 12.19 -33.67
C GLU A 156 -3.30 13.58 -34.30
N ALA A 157 -2.72 14.55 -33.61
CA ALA A 157 -2.64 15.93 -34.08
C ALA A 157 -1.56 16.12 -35.16
N ILE A 158 -0.63 15.23 -35.25
CA ILE A 158 0.45 15.28 -36.25
C ILE A 158 0.03 14.57 -37.53
#